data_4da838434747206cb5ede2db734838d5
#
_entry.id   4da838434747206cb5ede2db734838d5
#
_cell.length_a   1.000
_cell.length_b   1.000
_cell.length_c   1.000
_cell.angle_alpha   90.00
_cell.angle_beta   90.00
_cell.angle_gamma   90.00
#
_symmetry.space_group_name_H-M   'P 1'
#
loop_
_entity.id
_entity.type
_entity.pdbx_description
1 polymer ?
#
loop_
_entity_poly.entity_id
_entity_poly.type
_entity_poly.pdbx_seq_one_letter_code
_entity_poly.pdbx_strand_id
1 'polypeptide(L)'
;MSNDPFARVRNTPLVLVAVLFLALSLPVSAQTAPPQPEADRSAGKAFGMSLLLPGLGHRYVNRNQWSGWAKTYTAADAALWLSLIGGEWRQDHLIQSYTTLARGSASAVVDGKDRTFFLNLASFESSEEYRETMLRNRAWDQIDYVDDPSFQWEWQSEEDFSRYRDLRDDAESLRRRRSILIASLVANRLISGAIAARSAGRSRRAQVTASLAPPVDAMPVLSLNVRF
;
A
#
# COMPACT_ATOMS: atom_id res chain seq x y z
N MET A 1 -16.96 -31.07 -8.89
CA MET A 1 -17.10 -29.71 -8.37
C MET A 1 -15.85 -29.44 -7.52
N SER A 2 -14.83 -28.86 -8.11
CA SER A 2 -13.54 -28.55 -7.47
C SER A 2 -13.72 -27.28 -6.64
N ASN A 3 -13.72 -27.43 -5.30
CA ASN A 3 -13.58 -26.30 -4.38
C ASN A 3 -12.09 -25.93 -4.32
N ASP A 4 -11.69 -25.00 -5.15
CA ASP A 4 -10.35 -24.44 -5.13
C ASP A 4 -10.26 -23.37 -4.00
N PRO A 5 -9.63 -23.66 -2.85
CA PRO A 5 -9.51 -22.73 -1.73
C PRO A 5 -8.64 -21.50 -2.08
N PHE A 6 -7.85 -21.57 -3.14
CA PHE A 6 -6.93 -20.50 -3.56
C PHE A 6 -7.56 -19.41 -4.43
N ALA A 7 -8.77 -19.64 -4.97
CA ALA A 7 -9.50 -18.63 -5.75
C ALA A 7 -9.90 -17.40 -4.90
N ARG A 8 -10.07 -17.56 -3.59
CA ARG A 8 -10.47 -16.46 -2.68
C ARG A 8 -9.38 -15.43 -2.41
N VAL A 9 -8.10 -15.80 -2.53
CA VAL A 9 -6.99 -14.90 -2.17
C VAL A 9 -6.60 -13.97 -3.32
N ARG A 10 -6.91 -14.31 -4.56
CA ARG A 10 -6.54 -13.53 -5.76
C ARG A 10 -7.26 -12.17 -5.88
N ASN A 11 -8.41 -11.98 -5.26
CA ASN A 11 -9.22 -10.76 -5.38
C ASN A 11 -9.10 -9.79 -4.19
N THR A 12 -8.34 -10.13 -3.15
CA THR A 12 -8.19 -9.31 -1.93
C THR A 12 -7.64 -7.90 -2.18
N PRO A 13 -6.66 -7.65 -3.07
CA PRO A 13 -6.18 -6.29 -3.30
C PRO A 13 -7.19 -5.40 -4.01
N LEU A 14 -8.03 -5.97 -4.89
CA LEU A 14 -9.10 -5.24 -5.57
C LEU A 14 -10.22 -4.85 -4.59
N VAL A 15 -10.53 -5.70 -3.62
CA VAL A 15 -11.52 -5.43 -2.57
C VAL A 15 -11.04 -4.33 -1.63
N LEU A 16 -9.76 -4.31 -1.23
CA LEU A 16 -9.19 -3.25 -0.39
C LEU A 16 -9.18 -1.88 -1.09
N VAL A 17 -8.85 -1.84 -2.37
CA VAL A 17 -8.93 -0.60 -3.20
C VAL A 17 -10.38 -0.18 -3.39
N ALA A 18 -11.31 -1.11 -3.62
CA ALA A 18 -12.74 -0.84 -3.76
C ALA A 18 -13.36 -0.32 -2.45
N VAL A 19 -12.99 -0.88 -1.29
CA VAL A 19 -13.44 -0.39 0.02
C VAL A 19 -12.91 1.01 0.31
N LEU A 20 -11.68 1.33 -0.09
CA LEU A 20 -11.12 2.69 0.01
C LEU A 20 -11.90 3.68 -0.87
N PHE A 21 -12.32 3.29 -2.08
CA PHE A 21 -13.14 4.11 -2.98
C PHE A 21 -14.61 4.20 -2.53
N LEU A 22 -15.18 3.16 -1.95
CA LEU A 22 -16.56 3.16 -1.45
C LEU A 22 -16.73 4.08 -0.23
N ALA A 23 -15.71 4.20 0.63
CA ALA A 23 -15.70 5.15 1.75
C ALA A 23 -15.70 6.63 1.30
N LEU A 24 -15.34 6.92 0.05
CA LEU A 24 -15.36 8.26 -0.55
C LEU A 24 -16.76 8.71 -1.01
N SER A 25 -17.72 7.79 -1.10
CA SER A 25 -19.04 8.03 -1.72
C SER A 25 -20.17 8.25 -0.70
N LEU A 26 -19.93 8.19 0.61
CA LEU A 26 -20.99 8.36 1.60
C LEU A 26 -21.40 9.85 1.70
N PRO A 27 -22.70 10.20 1.57
CA PRO A 27 -23.16 11.57 1.71
C PRO A 27 -23.00 12.02 3.17
N VAL A 28 -22.21 13.08 3.38
CA VAL A 28 -22.07 13.74 4.67
C VAL A 28 -23.28 14.65 4.87
N SER A 29 -24.20 14.27 5.74
CA SER A 29 -25.23 15.17 6.25
C SER A 29 -24.56 16.28 7.06
N ALA A 30 -24.58 17.49 6.53
CA ALA A 30 -24.05 18.68 7.20
C ALA A 30 -25.01 19.08 8.35
N GLN A 31 -24.61 18.84 9.58
CA GLN A 31 -25.25 19.47 10.75
C GLN A 31 -24.78 20.92 10.82
N THR A 32 -25.70 21.85 10.60
CA THR A 32 -25.51 23.30 10.75
C THR A 32 -25.45 23.70 12.24
N ALA A 33 -24.24 23.84 12.78
CA ALA A 33 -24.04 24.54 14.05
C ALA A 33 -23.89 26.06 13.79
N PRO A 34 -24.36 26.93 14.71
CA PRO A 34 -24.29 28.38 14.53
C PRO A 34 -22.84 28.87 14.40
N PRO A 35 -22.59 29.91 13.60
CA PRO A 35 -21.24 30.40 13.32
C PRO A 35 -20.65 31.10 14.57
N GLN A 36 -19.67 30.44 15.19
CA GLN A 36 -18.77 31.14 16.12
C GLN A 36 -17.56 31.68 15.34
N PRO A 37 -16.95 32.82 15.74
CA PRO A 37 -15.80 33.39 15.05
C PRO A 37 -14.65 32.37 15.02
N GLU A 38 -14.41 31.79 13.85
CA GLU A 38 -13.39 30.79 13.64
C GLU A 38 -12.05 31.47 13.39
N ALA A 39 -11.01 31.08 14.15
CA ALA A 39 -9.64 31.42 13.83
C ALA A 39 -9.32 30.99 12.40
N ASP A 40 -8.75 31.87 11.61
CA ASP A 40 -8.38 31.66 10.19
C ASP A 40 -7.46 30.44 10.06
N ARG A 41 -8.00 29.35 9.56
CA ARG A 41 -7.26 28.07 9.46
C ARG A 41 -6.59 27.97 8.11
N SER A 42 -5.28 27.90 8.12
CA SER A 42 -4.45 27.80 6.92
C SER A 42 -4.65 26.46 6.21
N ALA A 43 -5.02 26.51 4.92
CA ALA A 43 -5.14 25.33 4.05
C ALA A 43 -3.79 24.61 3.89
N GLY A 44 -2.68 25.37 3.76
CA GLY A 44 -1.33 24.80 3.68
C GLY A 44 -0.94 24.04 4.95
N LYS A 45 -1.27 24.57 6.14
CA LYS A 45 -1.02 23.88 7.40
C LYS A 45 -1.86 22.61 7.53
N ALA A 46 -3.15 22.65 7.13
CA ALA A 46 -4.02 21.48 7.13
C ALA A 46 -3.48 20.37 6.19
N PHE A 47 -2.99 20.75 5.01
CA PHE A 47 -2.36 19.83 4.07
C PHE A 47 -1.09 19.22 4.66
N GLY A 48 -0.15 20.03 5.13
CA GLY A 48 1.12 19.57 5.69
C GLY A 48 0.95 18.63 6.89
N MET A 49 0.00 18.92 7.78
CA MET A 49 -0.32 18.05 8.92
C MET A 49 -0.84 16.68 8.47
N SER A 50 -1.62 16.62 7.37
CA SER A 50 -2.11 15.35 6.82
C SER A 50 -1.03 14.54 6.10
N LEU A 51 0.04 15.18 5.61
CA LEU A 51 1.20 14.46 5.05
C LEU A 51 1.99 13.73 6.14
N LEU A 52 2.07 14.30 7.33
CA LEU A 52 2.73 13.66 8.47
C LEU A 52 1.91 12.48 8.99
N LEU A 53 0.64 12.72 9.28
CA LEU A 53 -0.31 11.69 9.70
C LEU A 53 -1.68 11.98 9.10
N PRO A 54 -2.22 11.09 8.25
CA PRO A 54 -3.56 11.24 7.70
C PRO A 54 -4.60 11.42 8.81
N GLY A 55 -5.48 12.41 8.64
CA GLY A 55 -6.45 12.78 9.67
C GLY A 55 -6.06 13.95 10.56
N LEU A 56 -4.76 14.25 10.78
CA LEU A 56 -4.36 15.43 11.58
C LEU A 56 -4.80 16.75 10.96
N GLY A 57 -4.73 16.90 9.63
CA GLY A 57 -5.25 18.08 8.95
C GLY A 57 -6.75 18.23 9.13
N HIS A 58 -7.52 17.15 9.07
CA HIS A 58 -8.95 17.15 9.35
C HIS A 58 -9.24 17.53 10.80
N ARG A 59 -8.47 17.00 11.76
CA ARG A 59 -8.57 17.37 13.17
C ARG A 59 -8.27 18.85 13.38
N TYR A 60 -7.24 19.39 12.73
CA TYR A 60 -6.88 20.81 12.77
C TYR A 60 -8.02 21.69 12.25
N VAL A 61 -8.65 21.32 11.13
CA VAL A 61 -9.79 22.05 10.55
C VAL A 61 -11.03 21.94 11.43
N ASN A 62 -11.28 20.78 12.06
CA ASN A 62 -12.45 20.53 12.89
C ASN A 62 -12.20 20.85 14.38
N ARG A 63 -11.66 22.04 14.68
CA ARG A 63 -11.47 22.54 16.07
C ARG A 63 -10.77 21.55 17.01
N ASN A 64 -9.77 20.84 16.52
CA ASN A 64 -9.03 19.81 17.26
C ASN A 64 -9.85 18.56 17.64
N GLN A 65 -11.05 18.40 17.06
CA GLN A 65 -11.89 17.21 17.26
C GLN A 65 -11.66 16.18 16.16
N TRP A 66 -11.69 14.91 16.53
CA TRP A 66 -11.62 13.81 15.59
C TRP A 66 -12.94 13.64 14.85
N SER A 67 -13.03 14.16 13.64
CA SER A 67 -14.15 13.91 12.73
C SER A 67 -14.16 12.47 12.23
N GLY A 68 -15.29 12.01 11.68
CA GLY A 68 -15.38 10.70 11.02
C GLY A 68 -14.28 10.51 9.97
N TRP A 69 -14.06 11.50 9.11
CA TRP A 69 -13.01 11.47 8.08
C TRP A 69 -11.60 11.39 8.67
N ALA A 70 -11.32 12.14 9.75
CA ALA A 70 -10.03 12.03 10.43
C ALA A 70 -9.76 10.61 10.91
N LYS A 71 -10.74 9.97 11.55
CA LYS A 71 -10.65 8.59 12.02
C LYS A 71 -10.46 7.60 10.87
N THR A 72 -11.21 7.75 9.77
CA THR A 72 -11.13 6.87 8.61
C THR A 72 -9.75 6.90 7.96
N TYR A 73 -9.21 8.09 7.67
CA TYR A 73 -7.88 8.20 7.05
C TYR A 73 -6.76 7.69 7.97
N THR A 74 -6.85 7.96 9.28
CA THR A 74 -5.87 7.43 10.25
C THR A 74 -5.96 5.91 10.37
N ALA A 75 -7.16 5.34 10.41
CA ALA A 75 -7.36 3.90 10.46
C ALA A 75 -6.86 3.20 9.18
N ALA A 76 -7.12 3.81 8.01
CA ALA A 76 -6.61 3.30 6.73
C ALA A 76 -5.06 3.32 6.69
N ASP A 77 -4.42 4.40 7.15
CA ASP A 77 -2.96 4.47 7.23
C ASP A 77 -2.39 3.38 8.16
N ALA A 78 -2.99 3.19 9.33
CA ALA A 78 -2.58 2.15 10.28
C ALA A 78 -2.73 0.74 9.68
N ALA A 79 -3.84 0.46 8.99
CA ALA A 79 -4.07 -0.82 8.34
C ALA A 79 -3.06 -1.10 7.21
N LEU A 80 -2.70 -0.07 6.43
CA LEU A 80 -1.69 -0.18 5.38
C LEU A 80 -0.29 -0.46 5.97
N TRP A 81 0.07 0.20 7.07
CA TRP A 81 1.32 -0.08 7.79
C TRP A 81 1.36 -1.49 8.37
N LEU A 82 0.29 -1.94 9.02
CA LEU A 82 0.21 -3.31 9.53
C LEU A 82 0.31 -4.35 8.41
N SER A 83 -0.32 -4.08 7.26
CA SER A 83 -0.22 -4.95 6.08
C SER A 83 1.19 -4.99 5.50
N LEU A 84 1.91 -3.87 5.51
CA LEU A 84 3.28 -3.79 5.04
C LEU A 84 4.22 -4.59 5.95
N ILE A 85 4.18 -4.34 7.26
CA ILE A 85 5.03 -5.00 8.27
C ILE A 85 4.73 -6.51 8.31
N GLY A 86 3.45 -6.88 8.38
CA GLY A 86 3.06 -8.29 8.39
C GLY A 86 3.40 -9.01 7.08
N GLY A 87 3.34 -8.31 5.95
CA GLY A 87 3.78 -8.82 4.65
C GLY A 87 5.27 -9.11 4.60
N GLU A 88 6.12 -8.25 5.18
CA GLU A 88 7.57 -8.47 5.25
C GLU A 88 7.92 -9.68 6.11
N TRP A 89 7.34 -9.79 7.32
CA TRP A 89 7.58 -10.97 8.16
C TRP A 89 7.16 -12.28 7.49
N ARG A 90 6.01 -12.27 6.81
CA ARG A 90 5.55 -13.44 6.07
C ARG A 90 6.47 -13.78 4.90
N GLN A 91 6.95 -12.77 4.16
CA GLN A 91 7.88 -12.96 3.04
C GLN A 91 9.19 -13.59 3.51
N ASP A 92 9.78 -13.09 4.62
CA ASP A 92 11.01 -13.63 5.19
C ASP A 92 10.83 -15.09 5.63
N HIS A 93 9.70 -15.42 6.23
CA HIS A 93 9.38 -16.79 6.61
C HIS A 93 9.25 -17.73 5.37
N LEU A 94 8.63 -17.26 4.30
CA LEU A 94 8.52 -18.01 3.05
C LEU A 94 9.89 -18.21 2.41
N ILE A 95 10.76 -17.18 2.42
CA ILE A 95 12.14 -17.27 1.92
C ILE A 95 12.92 -18.33 2.69
N GLN A 96 12.85 -18.32 4.03
CA GLN A 96 13.49 -19.34 4.87
C GLN A 96 12.94 -20.75 4.56
N SER A 97 11.64 -20.87 4.36
CA SER A 97 10.98 -22.15 4.08
C SER A 97 11.43 -22.74 2.74
N TYR A 98 11.37 -21.97 1.65
CA TYR A 98 11.77 -22.48 0.34
C TYR A 98 13.28 -22.70 0.24
N THR A 99 14.12 -21.88 0.90
CA THR A 99 15.56 -22.09 0.92
C THR A 99 15.95 -23.35 1.71
N THR A 100 15.26 -23.62 2.83
CA THR A 100 15.44 -24.86 3.59
C THR A 100 15.04 -26.09 2.78
N LEU A 101 13.91 -26.01 2.07
CA LEU A 101 13.44 -27.07 1.19
C LEU A 101 14.43 -27.34 0.05
N ALA A 102 14.97 -26.29 -0.59
CA ALA A 102 15.97 -26.42 -1.64
C ALA A 102 17.27 -27.11 -1.15
N ARG A 103 17.73 -26.78 0.06
CA ARG A 103 18.89 -27.46 0.65
C ARG A 103 18.64 -28.93 0.92
N GLY A 104 17.46 -29.26 1.48
CA GLY A 104 17.13 -30.63 1.89
C GLY A 104 16.76 -31.56 0.75
N SER A 105 15.88 -31.08 -0.15
CA SER A 105 15.27 -31.92 -1.18
C SER A 105 15.84 -31.73 -2.59
N ALA A 106 16.64 -30.69 -2.82
CA ALA A 106 17.33 -30.49 -4.10
C ALA A 106 18.85 -30.48 -3.96
N SER A 107 19.40 -30.71 -2.77
CA SER A 107 20.85 -30.65 -2.48
C SER A 107 21.51 -29.32 -2.92
N ALA A 108 20.74 -28.27 -3.04
CA ALA A 108 21.19 -26.99 -3.58
C ALA A 108 21.97 -26.18 -2.55
N VAL A 109 23.09 -25.59 -2.96
CA VAL A 109 23.83 -24.59 -2.17
C VAL A 109 23.14 -23.23 -2.36
N VAL A 110 22.42 -22.75 -1.34
CA VAL A 110 21.60 -21.54 -1.45
C VAL A 110 22.28 -20.27 -0.92
N ASP A 111 23.39 -20.41 -0.16
CA ASP A 111 24.08 -19.29 0.47
C ASP A 111 24.80 -18.44 -0.58
N GLY A 112 24.56 -17.11 -0.52
CA GLY A 112 25.16 -16.17 -1.46
C GLY A 112 24.61 -16.23 -2.88
N LYS A 113 23.57 -17.02 -3.12
CA LYS A 113 22.95 -17.13 -4.44
C LYS A 113 21.97 -15.97 -4.71
N ASP A 114 21.89 -15.62 -5.98
CA ASP A 114 21.04 -14.54 -6.46
C ASP A 114 19.60 -15.01 -6.79
N ARG A 115 18.76 -14.07 -7.15
CA ARG A 115 17.36 -14.33 -7.53
C ARG A 115 17.25 -15.23 -8.75
N THR A 116 18.20 -15.17 -9.68
CA THR A 116 18.21 -15.98 -10.92
C THR A 116 18.39 -17.45 -10.59
N PHE A 117 19.28 -17.76 -9.64
CA PHE A 117 19.45 -19.13 -9.16
C PHE A 117 18.15 -19.72 -8.61
N PHE A 118 17.48 -19.00 -7.71
CA PHE A 118 16.19 -19.44 -7.15
C PHE A 118 15.07 -19.52 -8.19
N LEU A 119 15.14 -18.74 -9.27
CA LEU A 119 14.22 -18.87 -10.38
C LEU A 119 14.47 -20.15 -11.18
N ASN A 120 15.74 -20.46 -11.45
CA ASN A 120 16.12 -21.67 -12.17
C ASN A 120 15.73 -22.94 -11.38
N LEU A 121 15.93 -22.93 -10.05
CA LEU A 121 15.45 -24.01 -9.17
C LEU A 121 13.93 -24.23 -9.24
N ALA A 122 13.16 -23.19 -9.53
CA ALA A 122 11.70 -23.28 -9.67
C ALA A 122 11.25 -23.66 -11.10
N SER A 123 12.16 -23.59 -12.07
CA SER A 123 11.83 -23.77 -13.49
C SER A 123 12.28 -25.12 -14.03
N PHE A 124 13.27 -25.74 -13.38
CA PHE A 124 13.91 -26.98 -13.84
C PHE A 124 14.07 -27.96 -12.67
N GLU A 125 13.81 -29.21 -12.90
CA GLU A 125 13.96 -30.25 -11.88
C GLU A 125 15.43 -30.51 -11.52
N SER A 126 16.34 -30.29 -12.48
CA SER A 126 17.78 -30.47 -12.26
C SER A 126 18.62 -29.44 -13.03
N SER A 127 19.85 -29.27 -12.59
CA SER A 127 20.86 -28.47 -13.32
C SER A 127 21.19 -29.07 -14.68
N GLU A 128 21.05 -30.38 -14.85
CA GLU A 128 21.24 -31.04 -16.15
C GLU A 128 20.11 -30.73 -17.12
N GLU A 129 18.85 -30.76 -16.68
CA GLU A 129 17.70 -30.33 -17.48
C GLU A 129 17.84 -28.86 -17.92
N TYR A 130 18.29 -28.00 -17.01
CA TYR A 130 18.61 -26.61 -17.34
C TYR A 130 19.66 -26.54 -18.44
N ARG A 131 20.79 -27.24 -18.27
CA ARG A 131 21.89 -27.30 -19.24
C ARG A 131 21.41 -27.74 -20.62
N GLU A 132 20.69 -28.87 -20.70
CA GLU A 132 20.14 -29.36 -21.96
C GLU A 132 19.21 -28.35 -22.63
N THR A 133 18.40 -27.66 -21.85
CA THR A 133 17.48 -26.64 -22.35
C THR A 133 18.24 -25.43 -22.91
N MET A 134 19.29 -24.96 -22.22
CA MET A 134 20.14 -23.88 -22.72
C MET A 134 20.90 -24.29 -24.00
N LEU A 135 21.40 -25.53 -24.06
CA LEU A 135 22.02 -26.08 -25.26
C LEU A 135 21.07 -26.08 -26.47
N ARG A 136 19.84 -26.58 -26.26
CA ARG A 136 18.79 -26.56 -27.31
C ARG A 136 18.45 -25.17 -27.80
N ASN A 137 18.44 -24.22 -26.90
CA ASN A 137 18.14 -22.81 -27.19
C ASN A 137 19.36 -22.01 -27.72
N ARG A 138 20.55 -22.65 -27.85
CA ARG A 138 21.82 -22.03 -28.24
C ARG A 138 22.25 -20.87 -27.33
N ALA A 139 21.86 -20.91 -26.07
CA ALA A 139 22.21 -19.94 -25.04
C ALA A 139 23.52 -20.36 -24.34
N TRP A 140 24.60 -20.39 -25.11
CA TRP A 140 25.91 -20.92 -24.69
C TRP A 140 26.49 -20.17 -23.49
N ASP A 141 26.24 -18.89 -23.39
CA ASP A 141 26.68 -18.00 -22.32
C ASP A 141 26.00 -18.29 -20.96
N GLN A 142 24.95 -19.13 -20.96
CA GLN A 142 24.23 -19.50 -19.74
C GLN A 142 24.62 -20.88 -19.23
N ILE A 143 25.41 -21.64 -19.97
CA ILE A 143 25.80 -23.02 -19.59
C ILE A 143 26.89 -23.00 -18.52
N ASP A 144 27.88 -22.12 -18.63
CA ASP A 144 29.01 -22.02 -17.70
C ASP A 144 28.55 -21.84 -16.24
N TYR A 145 27.36 -21.30 -16.07
CA TYR A 145 26.72 -21.10 -14.77
C TYR A 145 26.54 -22.40 -13.96
N VAL A 146 26.17 -23.52 -14.60
CA VAL A 146 25.95 -24.83 -13.95
C VAL A 146 27.17 -25.75 -13.98
N ASP A 147 28.26 -25.32 -14.60
CA ASP A 147 29.55 -26.03 -14.54
C ASP A 147 30.23 -25.89 -13.16
N ASP A 148 29.92 -24.82 -12.42
CA ASP A 148 30.31 -24.67 -11.03
C ASP A 148 29.44 -25.60 -10.13
N PRO A 149 30.03 -26.54 -9.40
CA PRO A 149 29.30 -27.46 -8.52
C PRO A 149 28.39 -26.75 -7.49
N SER A 150 28.71 -25.49 -7.11
CA SER A 150 27.90 -24.72 -6.18
C SER A 150 26.57 -24.24 -6.76
N PHE A 151 26.38 -24.34 -8.08
CA PHE A 151 25.15 -24.01 -8.78
C PHE A 151 24.39 -25.23 -9.30
N GLN A 152 24.80 -26.43 -8.87
CA GLN A 152 24.09 -27.64 -9.24
C GLN A 152 22.99 -27.96 -8.25
N TRP A 153 21.93 -28.60 -8.75
CA TRP A 153 20.78 -29.06 -7.96
C TRP A 153 20.10 -30.24 -8.68
N GLU A 154 19.40 -31.06 -7.91
CA GLU A 154 18.56 -32.14 -8.41
C GLU A 154 17.43 -32.40 -7.42
N TRP A 155 16.18 -32.16 -7.83
CA TRP A 155 15.03 -32.42 -7.00
C TRP A 155 14.76 -33.90 -6.83
N GLN A 156 14.59 -34.35 -5.60
CA GLN A 156 14.37 -35.75 -5.26
C GLN A 156 12.94 -36.20 -5.51
N SER A 157 11.96 -35.27 -5.52
CA SER A 157 10.56 -35.57 -5.79
C SER A 157 9.85 -34.40 -6.45
N GLU A 158 8.87 -34.73 -7.30
CA GLU A 158 7.96 -33.75 -7.92
C GLU A 158 7.13 -33.00 -6.86
N GLU A 159 6.78 -33.65 -5.74
CA GLU A 159 6.03 -33.00 -4.66
C GLU A 159 6.84 -31.87 -4.01
N ASP A 160 8.11 -32.09 -3.71
CA ASP A 160 8.99 -31.09 -3.14
C ASP A 160 9.28 -29.95 -4.13
N PHE A 161 9.47 -30.29 -5.40
CA PHE A 161 9.62 -29.31 -6.48
C PHE A 161 8.39 -28.40 -6.60
N SER A 162 7.19 -28.97 -6.64
CA SER A 162 5.94 -28.22 -6.69
C SER A 162 5.76 -27.35 -5.45
N ARG A 163 6.02 -27.89 -4.26
CA ARG A 163 5.95 -27.15 -2.99
C ARG A 163 6.93 -25.98 -2.95
N TYR A 164 8.13 -26.16 -3.47
CA TYR A 164 9.12 -25.08 -3.58
C TYR A 164 8.60 -23.95 -4.46
N ARG A 165 8.04 -24.26 -5.62
CA ARG A 165 7.44 -23.29 -6.56
C ARG A 165 6.35 -22.49 -5.88
N ASP A 166 5.43 -23.14 -5.18
CA ASP A 166 4.33 -22.48 -4.47
C ASP A 166 4.84 -21.51 -3.40
N LEU A 167 5.79 -21.94 -2.56
CA LEU A 167 6.39 -21.09 -1.51
C LEU A 167 7.11 -19.88 -2.11
N ARG A 168 7.84 -20.10 -3.20
CA ARG A 168 8.55 -19.02 -3.89
C ARG A 168 7.58 -18.04 -4.57
N ASP A 169 6.55 -18.52 -5.23
CA ASP A 169 5.54 -17.69 -5.87
C ASP A 169 4.76 -16.87 -4.86
N ASP A 170 4.46 -17.43 -3.69
CA ASP A 170 3.86 -16.71 -2.57
C ASP A 170 4.77 -15.57 -2.08
N ALA A 171 6.07 -15.84 -1.89
CA ALA A 171 7.05 -14.82 -1.49
C ALA A 171 7.15 -13.69 -2.54
N GLU A 172 7.22 -14.03 -3.84
CA GLU A 172 7.25 -13.05 -4.92
C GLU A 172 5.95 -12.26 -5.03
N SER A 173 4.81 -12.87 -4.73
CA SER A 173 3.52 -12.17 -4.70
C SER A 173 3.48 -11.10 -3.61
N LEU A 174 4.02 -11.38 -2.42
CA LEU A 174 4.14 -10.41 -1.34
C LEU A 174 5.08 -9.26 -1.71
N ARG A 175 6.20 -9.55 -2.36
CA ARG A 175 7.13 -8.54 -2.88
C ARG A 175 6.44 -7.57 -3.86
N ARG A 176 5.65 -8.08 -4.79
CA ARG A 176 4.86 -7.24 -5.71
C ARG A 176 3.82 -6.39 -4.98
N ARG A 177 3.13 -6.96 -3.99
CA ARG A 177 2.13 -6.24 -3.16
C ARG A 177 2.74 -5.09 -2.37
N ARG A 178 3.99 -5.20 -1.93
CA ARG A 178 4.72 -4.15 -1.20
C ARG A 178 4.68 -2.81 -1.95
N SER A 179 4.98 -2.80 -3.24
CA SER A 179 4.96 -1.57 -4.05
C SER A 179 3.57 -0.93 -4.10
N ILE A 180 2.51 -1.75 -4.19
CA ILE A 180 1.13 -1.28 -4.17
C ILE A 180 0.77 -0.68 -2.81
N LEU A 181 1.19 -1.32 -1.69
CA LEU A 181 0.94 -0.81 -0.34
C LEU A 181 1.64 0.53 -0.11
N ILE A 182 2.90 0.68 -0.55
CA ILE A 182 3.65 1.94 -0.46
C ILE A 182 2.94 3.04 -1.27
N ALA A 183 2.54 2.75 -2.51
CA ALA A 183 1.78 3.70 -3.33
C ALA A 183 0.45 4.10 -2.67
N SER A 184 -0.25 3.14 -2.04
CA SER A 184 -1.49 3.39 -1.30
C SER A 184 -1.29 4.26 -0.07
N LEU A 185 -0.19 4.09 0.67
CA LEU A 185 0.18 4.95 1.80
C LEU A 185 0.39 6.40 1.35
N VAL A 186 1.13 6.61 0.26
CA VAL A 186 1.34 7.95 -0.32
C VAL A 186 0.02 8.56 -0.78
N ALA A 187 -0.78 7.81 -1.52
CA ALA A 187 -2.08 8.26 -2.00
C ALA A 187 -3.02 8.65 -0.85
N ASN A 188 -3.11 7.82 0.21
CA ASN A 188 -3.91 8.10 1.40
C ASN A 188 -3.53 9.45 2.05
N ARG A 189 -2.23 9.76 2.15
CA ARG A 189 -1.73 11.03 2.70
C ARG A 189 -2.05 12.23 1.82
N LEU A 190 -1.84 12.10 0.52
CA LEU A 190 -2.13 13.17 -0.44
C LEU A 190 -3.63 13.48 -0.49
N ILE A 191 -4.48 12.45 -0.57
CA ILE A 191 -5.94 12.62 -0.61
C ILE A 191 -6.44 13.24 0.70
N SER A 192 -6.02 12.71 1.85
CA SER A 192 -6.36 13.28 3.17
C SER A 192 -5.95 14.74 3.26
N GLY A 193 -4.74 15.08 2.81
CA GLY A 193 -4.22 16.44 2.79
C GLY A 193 -5.03 17.39 1.91
N ALA A 194 -5.33 16.97 0.68
CA ALA A 194 -6.10 17.77 -0.27
C ALA A 194 -7.52 18.06 0.24
N ILE A 195 -8.19 17.06 0.83
CA ILE A 195 -9.53 17.22 1.38
C ILE A 195 -9.50 18.12 2.63
N ALA A 196 -8.52 17.97 3.52
CA ALA A 196 -8.36 18.83 4.69
C ALA A 196 -8.10 20.30 4.28
N ALA A 197 -7.22 20.54 3.32
CA ALA A 197 -6.92 21.85 2.78
C ALA A 197 -8.17 22.51 2.15
N ARG A 198 -8.93 21.74 1.36
CA ARG A 198 -10.19 22.22 0.75
C ARG A 198 -11.23 22.57 1.81
N SER A 199 -11.32 21.81 2.89
CA SER A 199 -12.23 22.09 4.00
C SER A 199 -11.85 23.37 4.73
N ALA A 200 -10.56 23.62 4.99
CA ALA A 200 -10.06 24.87 5.55
C ALA A 200 -10.41 26.08 4.68
N GLY A 201 -10.22 25.96 3.36
CA GLY A 201 -10.56 27.04 2.41
C GLY A 201 -12.06 27.35 2.32
N ARG A 202 -12.94 26.36 2.49
CA ARG A 202 -14.39 26.56 2.53
C ARG A 202 -14.83 27.33 3.79
N SER A 203 -14.30 26.98 4.95
CA SER A 203 -14.58 27.69 6.20
C SER A 203 -14.20 29.18 6.08
N ARG A 204 -13.06 29.49 5.48
CA ARG A 204 -12.62 30.87 5.24
C ARG A 204 -13.58 31.66 4.33
N ARG A 205 -14.01 31.06 3.21
CA ARG A 205 -14.96 31.70 2.28
C ARG A 205 -16.32 31.98 2.94
N ALA A 206 -16.84 31.02 3.72
CA ALA A 206 -18.10 31.19 4.44
C ALA A 206 -18.05 32.37 5.44
N GLN A 207 -16.93 32.56 6.12
CA GLN A 207 -16.72 33.68 7.04
C GLN A 207 -16.73 35.03 6.31
N VAL A 208 -16.01 35.16 5.20
CA VAL A 208 -15.98 36.37 4.39
C VAL A 208 -17.38 36.73 3.89
N THR A 209 -18.16 35.76 3.44
CA THR A 209 -19.53 35.98 2.96
C THR A 209 -20.47 36.42 4.10
N ALA A 210 -20.36 35.79 5.28
CA ALA A 210 -21.18 36.12 6.43
C ALA A 210 -20.88 37.56 6.99
N SER A 211 -19.63 38.01 6.89
CA SER A 211 -19.23 39.34 7.33
C SER A 211 -19.66 40.46 6.34
N LEU A 212 -20.01 40.11 5.10
CA LEU A 212 -20.51 41.05 4.09
C LEU A 212 -22.05 41.08 4.03
N ALA A 213 -22.76 40.21 4.74
CA ALA A 213 -24.21 40.24 4.82
C ALA A 213 -24.67 41.41 5.72
N PRO A 214 -25.56 42.29 5.26
CA PRO A 214 -26.08 43.38 6.10
C PRO A 214 -26.92 42.80 7.24
N PRO A 215 -26.86 43.39 8.46
CA PRO A 215 -27.76 43.01 9.54
C PRO A 215 -29.19 43.36 9.14
N VAL A 216 -30.14 42.47 9.48
CA VAL A 216 -31.54 42.52 9.01
C VAL A 216 -32.30 43.79 9.47
N ASP A 217 -31.78 44.52 10.45
CA ASP A 217 -32.45 45.69 11.07
C ASP A 217 -31.60 46.95 11.18
N ALA A 218 -30.52 47.14 10.42
CA ALA A 218 -29.73 48.35 10.44
C ALA A 218 -29.36 48.82 9.04
N MET A 219 -29.34 50.15 8.83
CA MET A 219 -28.83 50.78 7.62
C MET A 219 -27.46 50.23 7.23
N PRO A 220 -27.15 50.01 5.95
CA PRO A 220 -25.92 49.35 5.52
C PRO A 220 -24.70 50.18 5.91
N VAL A 221 -24.03 49.79 6.98
CA VAL A 221 -22.70 50.30 7.32
C VAL A 221 -21.66 49.36 6.69
N LEU A 222 -21.01 49.86 5.66
CA LEU A 222 -19.93 49.12 4.99
C LEU A 222 -18.66 49.19 5.88
N SER A 223 -18.47 48.24 6.76
CA SER A 223 -17.23 48.10 7.53
C SER A 223 -16.29 47.11 6.85
N LEU A 224 -15.28 47.61 6.15
CA LEU A 224 -14.20 46.81 5.57
C LEU A 224 -13.13 46.58 6.66
N ASN A 225 -13.15 45.43 7.29
CA ASN A 225 -12.17 45.07 8.30
C ASN A 225 -11.13 44.13 7.64
N VAL A 226 -10.04 44.71 7.13
CA VAL A 226 -8.90 43.96 6.55
C VAL A 226 -7.87 43.74 7.66
N ARG A 227 -7.74 42.55 8.18
CA ARG A 227 -6.61 42.13 9.01
C ARG A 227 -5.56 41.43 8.11
N PHE A 228 -4.38 42.04 8.11
CA PHE A 228 -3.17 41.47 7.48
C PHE A 228 -2.56 40.38 8.34
#